data_e9fc4ebf41ad7f4c02670c4f14645516
#
_entry.id   e9fc4ebf41ad7f4c02670c4f14645516
#
_cell.length_a   1.000
_cell.length_b   1.000
_cell.length_c   1.000
_cell.angle_alpha   90.00
_cell.angle_beta   90.00
_cell.angle_gamma   90.00
#
_symmetry.space_group_name_H-M   'P 1'
#
loop_
_entity.id
_entity.type
_entity.pdbx_description
1 polymer ?
#
loop_
_entity_poly.entity_id
_entity_poly.type
_entity_poly.pdbx_seq_one_letter_code
_entity_poly.pdbx_strand_id
1 'polypeptide(L)'
;MMNINDIRAQFPILDQQVHGRQLVYLDNAATTQKPLRVINALDDYYRSLNANIHRGAHHLAAAATERYEAVRRQVQQLIGARHSHEVVFTRGTTESINLVAHAFAKRFFTGDDEVILSGMEHHSNIVPWQLAGARLRPIPFSDDGVLDLEAAERLFTDRTRIVAVNHVSNTLGTVNPVADLVSMAHAHGVPILIDGAQAISHLAVDVQALGCDFYCFSGHKMYAPMGVGVMYGREELLDELPPYQGGGEMISEVTFERTTYNQLPFKFEAGTPSVGDVIGLGEAIAFMQEVGLGTIADHEADLLRHATEAVSRLDGIRLFGTAKEKTSVLSFLVGEAHPYDVGTLLDQLGIAVRTGHHCTQPIMDRYGIPGTVRASFAVYNTRQEVDLFVSALQRIMPMLA
;
A
#
# COMPACT_ATOMS: atom_id res chain seq x y z
N MET A 1 19.77 -16.93 9.67
CA MET A 1 18.37 -16.47 9.61
C MET A 1 18.02 -15.89 10.98
N MET A 2 17.48 -14.67 11.00
CA MET A 2 17.03 -14.04 12.24
C MET A 2 15.86 -14.83 12.82
N ASN A 3 15.86 -15.10 14.13
CA ASN A 3 14.75 -15.81 14.77
C ASN A 3 13.53 -14.87 14.83
N ILE A 4 12.33 -15.41 14.66
CA ILE A 4 11.08 -14.63 14.72
C ILE A 4 10.91 -13.88 16.06
N ASN A 5 11.37 -14.45 17.16
CA ASN A 5 11.36 -13.81 18.47
C ASN A 5 12.29 -12.58 18.51
N ASP A 6 13.45 -12.64 17.84
CA ASP A 6 14.38 -11.51 17.75
C ASP A 6 13.82 -10.39 16.87
N ILE A 7 13.05 -10.76 15.83
CA ILE A 7 12.33 -9.79 15.01
C ILE A 7 11.23 -9.12 15.82
N ARG A 8 10.39 -9.91 16.50
CA ARG A 8 9.27 -9.41 17.31
C ARG A 8 9.73 -8.48 18.43
N ALA A 9 10.85 -8.78 19.11
CA ALA A 9 11.44 -7.95 20.17
C ALA A 9 11.80 -6.52 19.71
N GLN A 10 11.91 -6.27 18.39
CA GLN A 10 12.13 -4.94 17.85
C GLN A 10 10.84 -4.07 17.82
N PHE A 11 9.67 -4.63 18.12
CA PHE A 11 8.37 -3.95 18.03
C PHE A 11 7.76 -3.73 19.43
N PRO A 12 8.12 -2.67 20.14
CA PRO A 12 7.76 -2.48 21.57
C PRO A 12 6.25 -2.40 21.82
N ILE A 13 5.47 -1.98 20.84
CA ILE A 13 4.01 -1.90 20.94
C ILE A 13 3.36 -3.26 21.16
N LEU A 14 4.01 -4.34 20.74
CA LEU A 14 3.49 -5.71 20.87
C LEU A 14 3.57 -6.26 22.30
N ASP A 15 4.30 -5.58 23.18
CA ASP A 15 4.40 -5.96 24.61
C ASP A 15 3.23 -5.40 25.45
N GLN A 16 2.31 -4.67 24.83
CA GLN A 16 1.18 -4.08 25.53
C GLN A 16 0.12 -5.13 25.89
N GLN A 17 -0.63 -4.82 26.94
CA GLN A 17 -1.85 -5.52 27.30
C GLN A 17 -3.07 -4.67 26.92
N VAL A 18 -4.06 -5.33 26.29
CA VAL A 18 -5.37 -4.76 25.96
C VAL A 18 -6.44 -5.56 26.72
N HIS A 19 -7.27 -4.88 27.52
CA HIS A 19 -8.26 -5.50 28.40
C HIS A 19 -7.66 -6.56 29.33
N GLY A 20 -6.42 -6.34 29.82
CA GLY A 20 -5.71 -7.27 30.68
C GLY A 20 -5.19 -8.54 30.00
N ARG A 21 -5.13 -8.55 28.67
CA ARG A 21 -4.64 -9.64 27.82
C ARG A 21 -3.49 -9.16 26.94
N GLN A 22 -2.56 -10.07 26.62
CA GLN A 22 -1.51 -9.78 25.65
C GLN A 22 -2.13 -9.35 24.32
N LEU A 23 -1.64 -8.25 23.75
CA LEU A 23 -2.06 -7.79 22.42
C LEU A 23 -1.71 -8.82 21.34
N VAL A 24 -2.71 -9.21 20.57
CA VAL A 24 -2.57 -9.94 19.29
C VAL A 24 -2.99 -8.98 18.17
N TYR A 25 -2.01 -8.42 17.45
CA TYR A 25 -2.27 -7.41 16.42
C TYR A 25 -2.34 -8.05 15.03
N LEU A 26 -3.56 -8.13 14.47
CA LEU A 26 -3.87 -8.74 13.17
C LEU A 26 -4.52 -7.75 12.19
N ASP A 27 -4.25 -6.44 12.32
CA ASP A 27 -4.74 -5.40 11.38
C ASP A 27 -3.60 -4.80 10.54
N ASN A 28 -2.64 -5.62 10.12
CA ASN A 28 -1.43 -5.20 9.41
C ASN A 28 -1.71 -4.62 8.00
N ALA A 29 -2.72 -5.11 7.31
CA ALA A 29 -3.13 -4.57 6.01
C ALA A 29 -3.72 -3.14 6.10
N ALA A 30 -4.06 -2.66 7.30
CA ALA A 30 -4.39 -1.25 7.54
C ALA A 30 -3.12 -0.44 7.80
N THR A 31 -2.27 -0.88 8.72
CA THR A 31 -0.94 -0.32 9.01
C THR A 31 -0.10 -1.34 9.76
N THR A 32 1.17 -1.50 9.40
CA THR A 32 2.10 -2.33 10.19
C THR A 32 2.59 -1.57 11.43
N GLN A 33 3.09 -2.29 12.44
CA GLN A 33 3.78 -1.69 13.57
C GLN A 33 5.20 -1.27 13.19
N LYS A 34 5.85 -0.44 14.03
CA LYS A 34 7.15 0.18 13.72
C LYS A 34 8.25 -0.43 14.59
N PRO A 35 9.35 -0.90 13.99
CA PRO A 35 10.49 -1.38 14.77
C PRO A 35 11.21 -0.23 15.46
N LEU A 36 11.88 -0.52 16.58
CA LEU A 36 12.63 0.44 17.39
C LEU A 36 13.59 1.31 16.56
N ARG A 37 14.24 0.74 15.55
CA ARG A 37 15.16 1.50 14.69
C ARG A 37 14.46 2.65 13.95
N VAL A 38 13.22 2.45 13.50
CA VAL A 38 12.42 3.50 12.85
C VAL A 38 12.00 4.56 13.85
N ILE A 39 11.57 4.15 15.05
CA ILE A 39 11.20 5.07 16.15
C ILE A 39 12.41 5.92 16.55
N ASN A 40 13.55 5.29 16.76
CA ASN A 40 14.79 5.97 17.15
C ASN A 40 15.29 6.92 16.07
N ALA A 41 15.17 6.56 14.77
CA ALA A 41 15.58 7.44 13.68
C ALA A 41 14.78 8.75 13.64
N LEU A 42 13.47 8.69 13.94
CA LEU A 42 12.63 9.89 14.08
C LEU A 42 13.05 10.73 15.30
N ASP A 43 13.27 10.10 16.45
CA ASP A 43 13.73 10.80 17.68
C ASP A 43 15.08 11.46 17.44
N ASP A 44 16.05 10.74 16.88
CA ASP A 44 17.40 11.24 16.56
C ASP A 44 17.35 12.41 15.56
N TYR A 45 16.50 12.32 14.53
CA TYR A 45 16.33 13.40 13.57
C TYR A 45 15.90 14.71 14.27
N TYR A 46 14.85 14.66 15.08
CA TYR A 46 14.33 15.86 15.75
C TYR A 46 15.27 16.36 16.85
N ARG A 47 16.03 15.51 17.51
CA ARG A 47 16.98 15.91 18.56
C ARG A 47 18.28 16.52 18.01
N SER A 48 18.75 16.07 16.84
CA SER A 48 20.13 16.34 16.40
C SER A 48 20.27 16.89 15.00
N LEU A 49 19.26 16.75 14.11
CA LEU A 49 19.43 17.02 12.69
C LEU A 49 18.31 17.88 12.08
N ASN A 50 17.26 18.20 12.83
CA ASN A 50 16.10 18.91 12.29
C ASN A 50 16.45 20.22 11.61
N ALA A 51 16.28 20.26 10.28
CA ALA A 51 16.47 21.44 9.43
C ALA A 51 15.63 21.31 8.16
N ASN A 52 15.27 22.46 7.55
CA ASN A 52 14.78 22.43 6.19
C ASN A 52 15.90 22.05 5.21
N ILE A 53 15.54 21.34 4.14
CA ILE A 53 16.50 20.73 3.21
C ILE A 53 16.65 21.53 1.91
N HIS A 54 17.65 21.16 1.09
CA HIS A 54 18.02 21.65 -0.24
C HIS A 54 18.57 23.08 -0.27
N ARG A 55 17.97 24.08 0.39
CA ARG A 55 18.30 25.50 0.24
C ARG A 55 19.07 26.10 1.42
N GLY A 56 19.24 25.38 2.50
CA GLY A 56 19.97 25.87 3.67
C GLY A 56 21.48 25.87 3.47
N ALA A 57 22.15 27.01 3.69
CA ALA A 57 23.61 27.13 3.59
C ALA A 57 24.33 26.85 4.91
N HIS A 58 23.80 25.93 5.73
CA HIS A 58 24.38 25.56 7.02
C HIS A 58 24.46 24.04 7.20
N HIS A 59 25.32 23.59 8.11
CA HIS A 59 25.66 22.19 8.33
C HIS A 59 24.41 21.29 8.50
N LEU A 60 23.45 21.67 9.33
CA LEU A 60 22.25 20.85 9.58
C LEU A 60 21.42 20.65 8.30
N ALA A 61 21.24 21.71 7.48
CA ALA A 61 20.51 21.60 6.24
C ALA A 61 21.22 20.68 5.24
N ALA A 62 22.54 20.79 5.12
CA ALA A 62 23.34 19.92 4.25
C ALA A 62 23.24 18.45 4.69
N ALA A 63 23.41 18.18 5.99
CA ALA A 63 23.34 16.83 6.54
C ALA A 63 21.92 16.21 6.44
N ALA A 64 20.88 17.00 6.68
CA ALA A 64 19.50 16.55 6.51
C ALA A 64 19.18 16.25 5.03
N THR A 65 19.64 17.10 4.11
CA THR A 65 19.51 16.90 2.65
C THR A 65 20.18 15.60 2.22
N GLU A 66 21.42 15.36 2.66
CA GLU A 66 22.17 14.15 2.32
C GLU A 66 21.42 12.88 2.77
N ARG A 67 20.90 12.86 4.01
CA ARG A 67 20.11 11.74 4.53
C ARG A 67 18.81 11.54 3.75
N TYR A 68 18.10 12.62 3.45
CA TYR A 68 16.86 12.57 2.69
C TYR A 68 17.06 11.98 1.30
N GLU A 69 18.07 12.47 0.56
CA GLU A 69 18.37 11.99 -0.79
C GLU A 69 19.01 10.58 -0.80
N ALA A 70 19.67 10.19 0.30
CA ALA A 70 20.11 8.80 0.47
C ALA A 70 18.92 7.84 0.53
N VAL A 71 17.84 8.21 1.21
CA VAL A 71 16.59 7.40 1.24
C VAL A 71 15.95 7.31 -0.15
N ARG A 72 15.96 8.38 -0.94
CA ARG A 72 15.47 8.33 -2.33
C ARG A 72 16.23 7.26 -3.15
N ARG A 73 17.55 7.19 -2.99
CA ARG A 73 18.38 6.13 -3.63
C ARG A 73 18.06 4.73 -3.07
N GLN A 74 17.77 4.61 -1.77
CA GLN A 74 17.33 3.32 -1.20
C GLN A 74 15.99 2.87 -1.78
N VAL A 75 15.04 3.78 -1.94
CA VAL A 75 13.74 3.50 -2.59
C VAL A 75 13.96 3.09 -4.05
N GLN A 76 14.78 3.83 -4.80
CA GLN A 76 15.15 3.48 -6.17
C GLN A 76 15.65 2.03 -6.27
N GLN A 77 16.57 1.65 -5.37
CA GLN A 77 17.12 0.29 -5.34
C GLN A 77 16.09 -0.76 -4.93
N LEU A 78 15.23 -0.42 -3.95
CA LEU A 78 14.19 -1.34 -3.45
C LEU A 78 13.23 -1.78 -4.55
N ILE A 79 12.82 -0.83 -5.41
CA ILE A 79 11.83 -1.08 -6.47
C ILE A 79 12.47 -1.29 -7.85
N GLY A 80 13.79 -1.28 -7.97
CA GLY A 80 14.51 -1.45 -9.24
C GLY A 80 14.28 -0.30 -10.24
N ALA A 81 14.00 0.94 -9.77
CA ALA A 81 13.84 2.08 -10.66
C ALA A 81 15.15 2.44 -11.36
N ARG A 82 15.09 2.92 -12.61
CA ARG A 82 16.26 3.24 -13.41
C ARG A 82 17.04 4.41 -12.84
N HIS A 83 16.32 5.47 -12.45
CA HIS A 83 16.89 6.70 -11.93
C HIS A 83 16.23 7.11 -10.62
N SER A 84 17.00 7.74 -9.71
CA SER A 84 16.44 8.23 -8.45
C SER A 84 15.44 9.37 -8.63
N HIS A 85 15.52 10.13 -9.71
CA HIS A 85 14.57 11.20 -10.02
C HIS A 85 13.20 10.71 -10.54
N GLU A 86 13.06 9.41 -10.81
CA GLU A 86 11.77 8.75 -11.05
C GLU A 86 10.99 8.46 -9.76
N VAL A 87 11.62 8.67 -8.60
CA VAL A 87 11.04 8.48 -7.25
C VAL A 87 10.61 9.84 -6.71
N VAL A 88 9.31 10.01 -6.49
CA VAL A 88 8.70 11.22 -5.91
C VAL A 88 8.14 10.88 -4.55
N PHE A 89 8.52 11.63 -3.51
CA PHE A 89 7.95 11.48 -2.18
C PHE A 89 6.60 12.20 -2.06
N THR A 90 5.65 11.52 -1.45
CA THR A 90 4.29 11.98 -1.19
C THR A 90 3.92 11.68 0.25
N ARG A 91 2.69 12.00 0.67
CA ARG A 91 2.18 11.64 2.01
C ARG A 91 1.64 10.20 2.11
N GLY A 92 1.55 9.49 0.99
CA GLY A 92 1.04 8.12 0.92
C GLY A 92 0.47 7.78 -0.45
N THR A 93 0.08 6.51 -0.65
CA THR A 93 -0.48 5.99 -1.90
C THR A 93 -1.67 6.83 -2.40
N THR A 94 -2.54 7.28 -1.50
CA THR A 94 -3.69 8.10 -1.88
C THR A 94 -3.24 9.39 -2.56
N GLU A 95 -2.25 10.11 -2.02
CA GLU A 95 -1.74 11.31 -2.68
C GLU A 95 -0.99 10.97 -3.98
N SER A 96 -0.21 9.90 -3.99
CA SER A 96 0.49 9.42 -5.20
C SER A 96 -0.48 9.19 -6.36
N ILE A 97 -1.57 8.48 -6.13
CA ILE A 97 -2.59 8.22 -7.16
C ILE A 97 -3.32 9.51 -7.56
N ASN A 98 -3.66 10.38 -6.59
CA ASN A 98 -4.28 11.69 -6.89
C ASN A 98 -3.35 12.56 -7.75
N LEU A 99 -2.05 12.57 -7.46
CA LEU A 99 -1.05 13.29 -8.26
C LEU A 99 -1.08 12.81 -9.72
N VAL A 100 -0.96 11.48 -9.90
CA VAL A 100 -1.00 10.91 -11.26
C VAL A 100 -2.34 11.20 -11.93
N ALA A 101 -3.47 10.92 -11.27
CA ALA A 101 -4.79 11.11 -11.85
C ALA A 101 -5.02 12.56 -12.29
N HIS A 102 -4.67 13.54 -11.42
CA HIS A 102 -4.82 14.95 -11.73
C HIS A 102 -3.91 15.40 -12.87
N ALA A 103 -2.61 15.12 -12.77
CA ALA A 103 -1.63 15.58 -13.76
C ALA A 103 -1.83 14.87 -15.11
N PHE A 104 -2.15 13.59 -15.09
CA PHE A 104 -2.41 12.78 -16.28
C PHE A 104 -3.68 13.26 -17.00
N ALA A 105 -4.78 13.44 -16.27
CA ALA A 105 -6.02 13.95 -16.86
C ALA A 105 -5.83 15.34 -17.46
N LYS A 106 -5.16 16.25 -16.74
CA LYS A 106 -4.86 17.59 -17.23
C LYS A 106 -4.04 17.61 -18.53
N ARG A 107 -3.19 16.60 -18.74
CA ARG A 107 -2.33 16.49 -19.92
C ARG A 107 -2.98 15.74 -21.08
N PHE A 108 -3.71 14.66 -20.80
CA PHE A 108 -4.10 13.69 -21.81
C PHE A 108 -5.61 13.51 -22.01
N PHE A 109 -6.46 13.94 -21.04
CA PHE A 109 -7.90 13.79 -21.20
C PHE A 109 -8.46 14.88 -22.11
N THR A 110 -9.40 14.48 -22.96
CA THR A 110 -10.07 15.35 -23.94
C THR A 110 -11.58 15.40 -23.80
N GLY A 111 -12.14 14.56 -22.90
CA GLY A 111 -13.58 14.36 -22.65
C GLY A 111 -14.02 12.95 -23.05
N ASP A 112 -14.95 12.39 -22.30
CA ASP A 112 -15.42 10.99 -22.45
C ASP A 112 -14.32 9.93 -22.38
N ASP A 113 -13.20 10.28 -21.75
CA ASP A 113 -12.05 9.39 -21.60
C ASP A 113 -12.33 8.27 -20.59
N GLU A 114 -11.78 7.10 -20.86
CA GLU A 114 -12.01 5.88 -20.08
C GLU A 114 -10.75 5.48 -19.30
N VAL A 115 -10.95 5.03 -18.05
CA VAL A 115 -9.93 4.40 -17.21
C VAL A 115 -10.36 2.97 -16.91
N ILE A 116 -9.51 2.02 -17.27
CA ILE A 116 -9.69 0.62 -16.89
C ILE A 116 -9.09 0.42 -15.50
N LEU A 117 -9.85 -0.19 -14.58
CA LEU A 117 -9.40 -0.49 -13.23
C LEU A 117 -9.90 -1.87 -12.80
N SER A 118 -9.32 -2.48 -11.78
CA SER A 118 -9.86 -3.75 -11.30
C SER A 118 -11.14 -3.55 -10.50
N GLY A 119 -12.04 -4.54 -10.49
CA GLY A 119 -13.22 -4.55 -9.61
C GLY A 119 -12.86 -4.66 -8.12
N MET A 120 -11.57 -4.84 -7.79
CA MET A 120 -11.06 -5.01 -6.43
C MET A 120 -10.29 -3.79 -5.90
N GLU A 121 -10.45 -2.61 -6.52
CA GLU A 121 -9.68 -1.43 -6.15
C GLU A 121 -10.06 -0.87 -4.78
N HIS A 122 -9.03 -0.37 -4.08
CA HIS A 122 -9.21 0.53 -2.94
C HIS A 122 -9.81 1.87 -3.42
N HIS A 123 -10.64 2.52 -2.59
CA HIS A 123 -11.25 3.82 -2.94
C HIS A 123 -10.23 4.86 -3.43
N SER A 124 -8.98 4.81 -2.95
CA SER A 124 -7.89 5.68 -3.42
C SER A 124 -7.54 5.52 -4.90
N ASN A 125 -7.90 4.39 -5.52
CA ASN A 125 -7.68 4.13 -6.94
C ASN A 125 -8.98 4.09 -7.75
N ILE A 126 -10.07 4.59 -7.18
CA ILE A 126 -11.37 4.78 -7.83
C ILE A 126 -11.70 6.28 -7.90
N VAL A 127 -11.79 6.90 -6.73
CA VAL A 127 -12.28 8.27 -6.56
C VAL A 127 -11.44 9.31 -7.31
N PRO A 128 -10.10 9.26 -7.33
CA PRO A 128 -9.30 10.24 -8.07
C PRO A 128 -9.62 10.27 -9.57
N TRP A 129 -9.88 9.12 -10.18
CA TRP A 129 -10.25 9.02 -11.59
C TRP A 129 -11.66 9.56 -11.86
N GLN A 130 -12.61 9.35 -10.94
CA GLN A 130 -13.94 9.98 -11.01
C GLN A 130 -13.83 11.51 -10.91
N LEU A 131 -13.02 12.03 -9.99
CA LEU A 131 -12.75 13.47 -9.85
C LEU A 131 -12.06 14.05 -11.08
N ALA A 132 -11.23 13.26 -11.77
CA ALA A 132 -10.61 13.62 -13.03
C ALA A 132 -11.58 13.61 -14.23
N GLY A 133 -12.84 13.20 -14.03
CA GLY A 133 -13.87 13.17 -15.07
C GLY A 133 -13.85 11.90 -15.94
N ALA A 134 -13.12 10.86 -15.56
CA ALA A 134 -13.03 9.62 -16.31
C ALA A 134 -14.29 8.77 -16.19
N ARG A 135 -14.63 8.07 -17.27
CA ARG A 135 -15.56 6.94 -17.24
C ARG A 135 -14.81 5.67 -16.81
N LEU A 136 -15.23 5.07 -15.70
CA LEU A 136 -14.57 3.89 -15.16
C LEU A 136 -15.05 2.61 -15.84
N ARG A 137 -14.10 1.73 -16.19
CA ARG A 137 -14.32 0.43 -16.84
C ARG A 137 -13.74 -0.67 -15.94
N PRO A 138 -14.52 -1.22 -14.98
CA PRO A 138 -13.99 -2.21 -14.04
C PRO A 138 -13.80 -3.58 -14.70
N ILE A 139 -12.63 -4.18 -14.52
CA ILE A 139 -12.33 -5.57 -14.83
C ILE A 139 -13.08 -6.44 -13.81
N PRO A 140 -13.95 -7.35 -14.24
CA PRO A 140 -14.65 -8.24 -13.33
C PRO A 140 -13.70 -9.26 -12.67
N PHE A 141 -14.12 -9.83 -11.56
CA PHE A 141 -13.40 -10.90 -10.85
C PHE A 141 -14.35 -12.02 -10.45
N SER A 142 -13.80 -13.23 -10.29
CA SER A 142 -14.53 -14.44 -9.90
C SER A 142 -14.91 -14.43 -8.41
N ASP A 143 -15.71 -15.39 -7.97
CA ASP A 143 -16.06 -15.59 -6.56
C ASP A 143 -14.82 -15.89 -5.68
N ASP A 144 -13.76 -16.46 -6.26
CA ASP A 144 -12.48 -16.67 -5.58
C ASP A 144 -11.64 -15.39 -5.47
N GLY A 145 -12.05 -14.30 -6.13
CA GLY A 145 -11.32 -13.03 -6.14
C GLY A 145 -10.19 -12.98 -7.17
N VAL A 146 -10.32 -13.68 -8.31
CA VAL A 146 -9.35 -13.68 -9.42
C VAL A 146 -9.89 -12.82 -10.56
N LEU A 147 -9.07 -11.92 -11.12
CA LEU A 147 -9.44 -11.06 -12.25
C LEU A 147 -9.69 -11.88 -13.53
N ASP A 148 -10.71 -11.49 -14.28
CA ASP A 148 -11.01 -12.02 -15.62
C ASP A 148 -10.20 -11.26 -16.68
N LEU A 149 -9.07 -11.83 -17.10
CA LEU A 149 -8.18 -11.21 -18.10
C LEU A 149 -8.80 -11.18 -19.51
N GLU A 150 -9.66 -12.13 -19.85
CA GLU A 150 -10.37 -12.10 -21.13
C GLU A 150 -11.38 -10.96 -21.19
N ALA A 151 -12.06 -10.72 -20.07
CA ALA A 151 -12.93 -9.55 -19.95
C ALA A 151 -12.11 -8.25 -19.96
N ALA A 152 -10.94 -8.21 -19.32
CA ALA A 152 -10.05 -7.05 -19.32
C ALA A 152 -9.68 -6.64 -20.75
N GLU A 153 -9.27 -7.59 -21.59
CA GLU A 153 -8.93 -7.34 -22.99
C GLU A 153 -10.08 -6.69 -23.78
N ARG A 154 -11.32 -7.10 -23.53
CA ARG A 154 -12.51 -6.55 -24.19
C ARG A 154 -12.92 -5.14 -23.72
N LEU A 155 -12.30 -4.63 -22.65
CA LEU A 155 -12.59 -3.27 -22.13
C LEU A 155 -11.87 -2.16 -22.88
N PHE A 156 -10.78 -2.47 -23.59
CA PHE A 156 -10.01 -1.45 -24.33
C PHE A 156 -10.81 -0.86 -25.48
N THR A 157 -10.77 0.47 -25.58
CA THR A 157 -11.39 1.25 -26.66
C THR A 157 -10.45 2.41 -27.04
N ASP A 158 -10.74 3.10 -28.13
CA ASP A 158 -9.99 4.30 -28.55
C ASP A 158 -10.03 5.45 -27.51
N ARG A 159 -10.92 5.34 -26.51
CA ARG A 159 -11.05 6.29 -25.40
C ARG A 159 -10.29 5.87 -24.16
N THR A 160 -9.77 4.67 -24.09
CA THR A 160 -8.98 4.20 -22.95
C THR A 160 -7.68 4.99 -22.89
N ARG A 161 -7.44 5.68 -21.74
CA ARG A 161 -6.26 6.53 -21.57
C ARG A 161 -5.24 5.95 -20.62
N ILE A 162 -5.69 5.21 -19.61
CA ILE A 162 -4.80 4.60 -18.62
C ILE A 162 -5.49 3.38 -18.00
N VAL A 163 -4.68 2.39 -17.63
CA VAL A 163 -5.09 1.30 -16.76
C VAL A 163 -4.60 1.61 -15.34
N ALA A 164 -5.42 1.39 -14.31
CA ALA A 164 -5.05 1.65 -12.91
C ALA A 164 -5.51 0.48 -12.02
N VAL A 165 -4.57 -0.36 -11.59
CA VAL A 165 -4.89 -1.61 -10.89
C VAL A 165 -4.05 -1.81 -9.63
N ASN A 166 -4.62 -2.46 -8.63
CA ASN A 166 -3.88 -2.86 -7.45
C ASN A 166 -3.02 -4.11 -7.73
N HIS A 167 -1.82 -4.13 -7.18
CA HIS A 167 -0.94 -5.32 -7.25
C HIS A 167 -1.45 -6.43 -6.33
N VAL A 168 -1.92 -6.04 -5.13
CA VAL A 168 -2.49 -6.95 -4.14
C VAL A 168 -3.76 -6.34 -3.56
N SER A 169 -4.84 -7.10 -3.55
CA SER A 169 -6.10 -6.66 -2.93
C SER A 169 -5.96 -6.57 -1.42
N ASN A 170 -6.23 -5.39 -0.86
CA ASN A 170 -6.20 -5.17 0.60
C ASN A 170 -7.34 -5.90 1.34
N THR A 171 -8.36 -6.33 0.64
CA THR A 171 -9.52 -7.02 1.21
C THR A 171 -9.41 -8.53 1.05
N LEU A 172 -9.08 -8.99 -0.14
CA LEU A 172 -9.06 -10.42 -0.45
C LEU A 172 -7.66 -11.06 -0.31
N GLY A 173 -6.61 -10.23 -0.30
CA GLY A 173 -5.22 -10.69 -0.30
C GLY A 173 -4.73 -11.23 -1.65
N THR A 174 -5.60 -11.29 -2.65
CA THR A 174 -5.25 -11.79 -3.99
C THR A 174 -4.08 -10.99 -4.58
N VAL A 175 -3.07 -11.70 -5.08
CA VAL A 175 -2.00 -11.14 -5.92
C VAL A 175 -2.50 -11.11 -7.35
N ASN A 176 -2.65 -9.91 -7.92
CA ASN A 176 -3.13 -9.74 -9.28
C ASN A 176 -2.01 -9.98 -10.30
N PRO A 177 -2.35 -10.48 -11.51
CA PRO A 177 -1.38 -10.75 -12.57
C PRO A 177 -0.97 -9.44 -13.29
N VAL A 178 -0.29 -8.54 -12.54
CA VAL A 178 0.02 -7.19 -13.04
C VAL A 178 0.97 -7.20 -14.24
N ALA A 179 1.85 -8.18 -14.37
CA ALA A 179 2.73 -8.32 -15.54
C ALA A 179 1.93 -8.56 -16.83
N ASP A 180 0.88 -9.40 -16.76
CA ASP A 180 -0.02 -9.66 -17.89
C ASP A 180 -0.83 -8.39 -18.23
N LEU A 181 -1.32 -7.67 -17.21
CA LEU A 181 -2.05 -6.41 -17.37
C LEU A 181 -1.17 -5.30 -17.97
N VAL A 182 0.12 -5.22 -17.58
CA VAL A 182 1.09 -4.30 -18.19
C VAL A 182 1.28 -4.64 -19.66
N SER A 183 1.52 -5.90 -19.97
CA SER A 183 1.70 -6.37 -21.36
C SER A 183 0.48 -6.07 -22.22
N MET A 184 -0.71 -6.31 -21.69
CA MET A 184 -1.99 -6.03 -22.34
C MET A 184 -2.18 -4.51 -22.58
N ALA A 185 -1.98 -3.68 -21.57
CA ALA A 185 -2.11 -2.23 -21.68
C ALA A 185 -1.16 -1.67 -22.75
N HIS A 186 0.10 -2.09 -22.73
CA HIS A 186 1.10 -1.65 -23.70
C HIS A 186 0.83 -2.13 -25.13
N ALA A 187 0.24 -3.34 -25.31
CA ALA A 187 -0.19 -3.80 -26.63
C ALA A 187 -1.25 -2.88 -27.26
N HIS A 188 -2.04 -2.20 -26.44
CA HIS A 188 -3.00 -1.16 -26.86
C HIS A 188 -2.41 0.27 -26.85
N GLY A 189 -1.12 0.45 -26.53
CA GLY A 189 -0.49 1.75 -26.44
C GLY A 189 -0.97 2.59 -25.25
N VAL A 190 -1.49 1.94 -24.21
CA VAL A 190 -2.09 2.57 -23.02
C VAL A 190 -1.14 2.41 -21.83
N PRO A 191 -0.79 3.49 -21.12
CA PRO A 191 0.03 3.41 -19.90
C PRO A 191 -0.74 2.78 -18.74
N ILE A 192 0.02 2.29 -17.73
CA ILE A 192 -0.53 1.61 -16.55
C ILE A 192 0.04 2.13 -15.24
N LEU A 193 -0.85 2.39 -14.27
CA LEU A 193 -0.53 2.66 -12.87
C LEU A 193 -0.82 1.42 -12.04
N ILE A 194 0.14 1.05 -11.17
CA ILE A 194 -0.01 -0.03 -10.22
C ILE A 194 -0.05 0.52 -8.79
N ASP A 195 -1.16 0.26 -8.08
CA ASP A 195 -1.24 0.47 -6.63
C ASP A 195 -0.54 -0.68 -5.91
N GLY A 196 0.69 -0.43 -5.46
CA GLY A 196 1.54 -1.37 -4.74
C GLY A 196 1.43 -1.30 -3.22
N ALA A 197 0.41 -0.59 -2.68
CA ALA A 197 0.30 -0.33 -1.25
C ALA A 197 0.30 -1.59 -0.37
N GLN A 198 -0.26 -2.69 -0.85
CA GLN A 198 -0.23 -3.97 -0.15
C GLN A 198 0.93 -4.88 -0.61
N ALA A 199 1.50 -4.65 -1.78
CA ALA A 199 2.53 -5.52 -2.33
C ALA A 199 3.92 -5.26 -1.74
N ILE A 200 4.28 -3.99 -1.52
CA ILE A 200 5.65 -3.56 -1.25
C ILE A 200 6.30 -4.21 -0.01
N SER A 201 5.51 -4.60 0.98
CA SER A 201 5.99 -5.27 2.19
C SER A 201 6.03 -6.79 2.10
N HIS A 202 5.38 -7.38 1.09
CA HIS A 202 5.17 -8.82 0.97
C HIS A 202 5.88 -9.44 -0.24
N LEU A 203 6.09 -8.66 -1.30
CA LEU A 203 6.63 -9.11 -2.58
C LEU A 203 7.87 -8.32 -2.98
N ALA A 204 8.80 -8.98 -3.66
CA ALA A 204 9.87 -8.27 -4.36
C ALA A 204 9.28 -7.54 -5.58
N VAL A 205 9.51 -6.23 -5.65
CA VAL A 205 9.02 -5.38 -6.72
C VAL A 205 10.20 -4.88 -7.54
N ASP A 206 10.14 -5.09 -8.86
CA ASP A 206 11.06 -4.51 -9.83
C ASP A 206 10.24 -3.83 -10.92
N VAL A 207 10.15 -2.50 -10.88
CA VAL A 207 9.31 -1.72 -11.78
C VAL A 207 9.81 -1.77 -13.23
N GLN A 208 11.12 -1.98 -13.45
CA GLN A 208 11.67 -2.16 -14.80
C GLN A 208 11.30 -3.54 -15.37
N ALA A 209 11.42 -4.60 -14.57
CA ALA A 209 11.03 -5.95 -14.99
C ALA A 209 9.51 -6.06 -15.20
N LEU A 210 8.70 -5.41 -14.36
CA LEU A 210 7.25 -5.28 -14.56
C LEU A 210 6.92 -4.46 -15.81
N GLY A 211 7.73 -3.45 -16.12
CA GLY A 211 7.51 -2.53 -17.22
C GLY A 211 6.38 -1.52 -16.96
N CYS A 212 5.91 -1.36 -15.73
CA CYS A 212 4.83 -0.42 -15.41
C CYS A 212 5.26 1.04 -15.56
N ASP A 213 4.29 1.91 -15.82
CA ASP A 213 4.56 3.33 -16.06
C ASP A 213 4.52 4.15 -14.76
N PHE A 214 3.65 3.74 -13.83
CA PHE A 214 3.58 4.31 -12.47
C PHE A 214 3.42 3.20 -11.44
N TYR A 215 4.04 3.39 -10.26
CA TYR A 215 3.92 2.49 -9.12
C TYR A 215 3.81 3.29 -7.82
N CYS A 216 2.75 3.08 -7.04
CA CYS A 216 2.45 3.89 -5.86
C CYS A 216 2.40 3.03 -4.60
N PHE A 217 3.01 3.48 -3.49
CA PHE A 217 2.91 2.80 -2.22
C PHE A 217 3.04 3.74 -1.01
N SER A 218 2.69 3.25 0.17
CA SER A 218 2.73 3.97 1.44
C SER A 218 3.74 3.35 2.40
N GLY A 219 4.51 4.19 3.07
CA GLY A 219 5.49 3.75 4.06
C GLY A 219 4.86 3.04 5.26
N HIS A 220 3.70 3.50 5.74
CA HIS A 220 3.06 2.96 6.94
C HIS A 220 2.60 1.49 6.84
N LYS A 221 2.59 0.91 5.65
CA LYS A 221 2.27 -0.51 5.42
C LYS A 221 3.52 -1.39 5.28
N MET A 222 4.70 -0.78 5.24
CA MET A 222 5.99 -1.44 5.15
C MET A 222 6.92 -1.07 6.32
N TYR A 223 6.36 -1.03 7.52
CA TYR A 223 7.05 -0.75 8.79
C TYR A 223 7.57 0.68 8.98
N ALA A 224 7.37 1.57 8.00
CA ALA A 224 7.79 2.97 8.03
C ALA A 224 6.74 3.89 8.71
N PRO A 225 7.06 5.15 9.01
CA PRO A 225 6.12 6.10 9.59
C PRO A 225 4.88 6.33 8.73
N MET A 226 3.82 6.87 9.35
CA MET A 226 2.70 7.47 8.63
C MET A 226 3.16 8.80 8.02
N GLY A 227 2.45 9.29 6.98
CA GLY A 227 2.74 10.59 6.39
C GLY A 227 3.82 10.57 5.30
N VAL A 228 4.36 9.42 4.96
CA VAL A 228 5.28 9.23 3.84
C VAL A 228 4.76 8.15 2.88
N GLY A 229 4.87 8.42 1.60
CA GLY A 229 4.61 7.51 0.50
C GLY A 229 5.53 7.79 -0.68
N VAL A 230 5.41 6.96 -1.68
CA VAL A 230 6.21 7.02 -2.89
C VAL A 230 5.31 6.91 -4.12
N MET A 231 5.56 7.75 -5.10
CA MET A 231 5.14 7.58 -6.47
C MET A 231 6.40 7.37 -7.32
N TYR A 232 6.50 6.22 -7.97
CA TYR A 232 7.40 5.99 -9.08
C TYR A 232 6.67 6.34 -10.37
N GLY A 233 7.36 6.98 -11.29
CA GLY A 233 6.89 7.19 -12.65
C GLY A 233 8.06 7.16 -13.62
N ARG A 234 7.83 6.60 -14.82
CA ARG A 234 8.83 6.65 -15.89
C ARG A 234 9.17 8.08 -16.25
N GLU A 235 10.46 8.38 -16.40
CA GLU A 235 11.00 9.71 -16.66
C GLU A 235 10.27 10.41 -17.82
N GLU A 236 10.08 9.69 -18.93
CA GLU A 236 9.46 10.27 -20.13
C GLU A 236 8.03 10.75 -19.88
N LEU A 237 7.26 9.99 -19.09
CA LEU A 237 5.90 10.40 -18.72
C LEU A 237 5.90 11.52 -17.67
N LEU A 238 6.77 11.43 -16.67
CA LEU A 238 6.90 12.47 -15.65
C LEU A 238 7.28 13.83 -16.27
N ASP A 239 8.13 13.84 -17.27
CA ASP A 239 8.50 15.07 -17.99
C ASP A 239 7.32 15.71 -18.72
N GLU A 240 6.43 14.90 -19.29
CA GLU A 240 5.23 15.39 -19.97
C GLU A 240 4.14 15.91 -19.03
N LEU A 241 4.06 15.34 -17.79
CA LEU A 241 3.00 15.70 -16.85
C LEU A 241 3.21 17.10 -16.29
N PRO A 242 2.14 17.93 -16.17
CA PRO A 242 2.20 19.18 -15.44
C PRO A 242 2.35 18.92 -13.93
N PRO A 243 2.87 19.90 -13.16
CA PRO A 243 2.91 19.78 -11.72
C PRO A 243 1.49 19.64 -11.12
N TYR A 244 1.45 18.92 -9.99
CA TYR A 244 0.21 18.66 -9.24
C TYR A 244 -0.11 19.79 -8.25
N GLN A 245 0.88 20.20 -7.48
CA GLN A 245 0.78 21.28 -6.49
C GLN A 245 1.72 22.42 -6.86
N GLY A 246 1.35 23.65 -6.50
CA GLY A 246 2.20 24.82 -6.66
C GLY A 246 2.72 25.32 -5.30
N GLY A 247 3.99 25.74 -5.26
CA GLY A 247 4.60 26.25 -4.05
C GLY A 247 6.11 26.46 -4.18
N GLY A 248 6.80 26.55 -3.08
CA GLY A 248 8.26 26.53 -3.05
C GLY A 248 8.81 25.17 -3.48
N GLU A 249 10.08 25.07 -3.72
CA GLU A 249 10.86 23.89 -4.14
C GLU A 249 10.60 23.42 -5.58
N MET A 250 9.34 23.32 -5.99
CA MET A 250 8.92 22.80 -7.29
C MET A 250 9.09 23.78 -8.47
N ILE A 251 9.53 24.99 -8.19
CA ILE A 251 9.71 26.08 -9.19
C ILE A 251 11.19 26.34 -9.49
N SER A 252 11.48 26.74 -10.72
CA SER A 252 12.76 27.30 -11.13
C SER A 252 12.75 28.84 -11.09
N GLU A 253 11.74 29.47 -11.71
CA GLU A 253 11.56 30.91 -11.73
C GLU A 253 10.08 31.27 -11.53
N VAL A 254 9.79 32.30 -10.75
CA VAL A 254 8.43 32.81 -10.53
C VAL A 254 8.41 34.33 -10.75
N THR A 255 7.53 34.79 -11.61
CA THR A 255 7.11 36.18 -11.72
C THR A 255 5.61 36.28 -11.57
N PHE A 256 5.04 37.50 -11.54
CA PHE A 256 3.57 37.63 -11.52
C PHE A 256 2.92 37.22 -12.86
N GLU A 257 3.69 37.20 -13.95
CA GLU A 257 3.20 36.87 -15.29
C GLU A 257 3.38 35.40 -15.64
N ARG A 258 4.41 34.72 -15.09
CA ARG A 258 4.72 33.33 -15.45
C ARG A 258 5.49 32.61 -14.36
N THR A 259 5.42 31.28 -14.40
CA THR A 259 6.21 30.35 -13.58
C THR A 259 6.87 29.31 -14.48
N THR A 260 8.13 29.00 -14.23
CA THR A 260 8.82 27.83 -14.76
C THR A 260 9.10 26.83 -13.63
N TYR A 261 9.12 25.56 -13.97
CA TYR A 261 9.16 24.48 -12.99
C TYR A 261 10.56 23.89 -12.87
N ASN A 262 10.83 23.28 -11.72
CA ASN A 262 12.07 22.60 -11.42
C ASN A 262 12.16 21.26 -12.17
N GLN A 263 13.35 20.66 -12.16
CA GLN A 263 13.59 19.33 -12.71
C GLN A 263 12.95 18.25 -11.83
N LEU A 264 12.83 17.02 -12.38
CA LEU A 264 12.42 15.84 -11.62
C LEU A 264 13.45 15.54 -10.50
N PRO A 265 13.01 15.08 -9.35
CA PRO A 265 11.63 14.84 -8.92
C PRO A 265 10.97 16.09 -8.35
N PHE A 266 11.71 17.17 -8.13
CA PHE A 266 11.29 18.39 -7.40
C PHE A 266 10.07 19.07 -8.01
N LYS A 267 9.84 18.94 -9.32
CA LYS A 267 8.62 19.39 -10.00
C LYS A 267 7.33 18.91 -9.32
N PHE A 268 7.36 17.77 -8.65
CA PHE A 268 6.21 17.16 -7.97
C PHE A 268 6.27 17.23 -6.44
N GLU A 269 7.33 17.81 -5.87
CA GLU A 269 7.54 17.93 -4.42
C GLU A 269 7.42 19.39 -3.99
N ALA A 270 6.18 19.89 -3.84
CA ALA A 270 5.93 21.27 -3.47
C ALA A 270 5.97 21.50 -1.97
N GLY A 271 6.71 22.52 -1.53
CA GLY A 271 6.82 22.94 -0.13
C GLY A 271 7.82 22.09 0.67
N THR A 272 7.92 22.36 1.97
CA THR A 272 8.81 21.61 2.86
C THR A 272 8.31 20.18 3.01
N PRO A 273 9.12 19.16 2.65
CA PRO A 273 8.70 17.76 2.73
C PRO A 273 8.76 17.23 4.17
N SER A 274 8.20 16.04 4.39
CA SER A 274 8.27 15.32 5.66
C SER A 274 9.63 14.63 5.85
N VAL A 275 10.67 15.40 6.17
CA VAL A 275 12.07 14.92 6.21
C VAL A 275 12.24 13.79 7.22
N GLY A 276 11.68 13.92 8.43
CA GLY A 276 11.76 12.90 9.47
C GLY A 276 11.13 11.58 9.05
N ASP A 277 9.94 11.63 8.43
CA ASP A 277 9.25 10.43 7.99
C ASP A 277 9.97 9.73 6.82
N VAL A 278 10.59 10.49 5.92
CA VAL A 278 11.42 9.93 4.85
C VAL A 278 12.66 9.24 5.44
N ILE A 279 13.32 9.84 6.44
CA ILE A 279 14.45 9.20 7.14
C ILE A 279 13.99 7.89 7.81
N GLY A 280 12.82 7.91 8.46
CA GLY A 280 12.19 6.71 9.03
C GLY A 280 11.86 5.64 7.96
N LEU A 281 11.47 6.04 6.75
CA LEU A 281 11.27 5.12 5.63
C LEU A 281 12.57 4.42 5.24
N GLY A 282 13.70 5.12 5.23
CA GLY A 282 15.01 4.54 4.97
C GLY A 282 15.36 3.44 5.98
N GLU A 283 15.07 3.65 7.26
CA GLU A 283 15.30 2.65 8.31
C GLU A 283 14.35 1.44 8.19
N ALA A 284 13.11 1.65 7.73
CA ALA A 284 12.20 0.56 7.46
C ALA A 284 12.66 -0.30 6.26
N ILE A 285 13.18 0.33 5.20
CA ILE A 285 13.80 -0.36 4.06
C ILE A 285 14.98 -1.20 4.54
N ALA A 286 15.88 -0.62 5.33
CA ALA A 286 17.03 -1.33 5.88
C ALA A 286 16.60 -2.53 6.76
N PHE A 287 15.54 -2.37 7.57
CA PHE A 287 14.95 -3.47 8.34
C PHE A 287 14.48 -4.61 7.43
N MET A 288 13.70 -4.29 6.39
CA MET A 288 13.18 -5.29 5.46
C MET A 288 14.30 -6.02 4.70
N GLN A 289 15.37 -5.31 4.32
CA GLN A 289 16.53 -5.89 3.65
C GLN A 289 17.33 -6.81 4.59
N GLU A 290 17.48 -6.45 5.86
CA GLU A 290 18.17 -7.24 6.87
C GLU A 290 17.42 -8.55 7.18
N VAL A 291 16.11 -8.50 7.32
CA VAL A 291 15.26 -9.69 7.50
C VAL A 291 15.21 -10.52 6.21
N GLY A 292 15.18 -9.87 5.07
CA GLY A 292 15.04 -10.44 3.74
C GLY A 292 13.58 -10.61 3.32
N LEU A 293 13.19 -10.00 2.19
CA LEU A 293 11.82 -10.06 1.67
C LEU A 293 11.31 -11.49 1.46
N GLY A 294 12.18 -12.41 0.98
CA GLY A 294 11.81 -13.82 0.85
C GLY A 294 11.47 -14.46 2.20
N THR A 295 12.24 -14.16 3.25
CA THR A 295 11.96 -14.65 4.61
C THR A 295 10.63 -14.09 5.15
N ILE A 296 10.34 -12.81 4.89
CA ILE A 296 9.06 -12.18 5.26
C ILE A 296 7.91 -12.90 4.55
N ALA A 297 7.99 -13.03 3.22
CA ALA A 297 6.96 -13.66 2.40
C ALA A 297 6.69 -15.12 2.81
N ASP A 298 7.73 -15.93 3.02
CA ASP A 298 7.61 -17.33 3.43
C ASP A 298 6.95 -17.46 4.81
N HIS A 299 7.36 -16.62 5.77
CA HIS A 299 6.80 -16.60 7.10
C HIS A 299 5.31 -16.23 7.10
N GLU A 300 4.96 -15.16 6.40
CA GLU A 300 3.58 -14.69 6.30
C GLU A 300 2.67 -15.67 5.53
N ALA A 301 3.19 -16.32 4.49
CA ALA A 301 2.49 -17.40 3.79
C ALA A 301 2.21 -18.60 4.69
N ASP A 302 3.17 -18.94 5.56
CA ASP A 302 2.99 -20.00 6.56
C ASP A 302 1.89 -19.65 7.57
N LEU A 303 1.88 -18.41 8.09
CA LEU A 303 0.84 -17.94 9.00
C LEU A 303 -0.53 -17.92 8.34
N LEU A 304 -0.63 -17.43 7.09
CA LEU A 304 -1.88 -17.39 6.33
C LEU A 304 -2.43 -18.80 6.10
N ARG A 305 -1.57 -19.73 5.69
CA ARG A 305 -1.97 -21.14 5.50
C ARG A 305 -2.50 -21.74 6.79
N HIS A 306 -1.76 -21.59 7.89
CA HIS A 306 -2.15 -22.10 9.20
C HIS A 306 -3.49 -21.51 9.68
N ALA A 307 -3.67 -20.19 9.54
CA ALA A 307 -4.91 -19.51 9.88
C ALA A 307 -6.09 -19.98 9.01
N THR A 308 -5.87 -20.07 7.69
CA THR A 308 -6.91 -20.49 6.74
C THR A 308 -7.37 -21.93 7.03
N GLU A 309 -6.44 -22.85 7.24
CA GLU A 309 -6.77 -24.24 7.59
C GLU A 309 -7.52 -24.36 8.92
N ALA A 310 -7.13 -23.61 9.93
CA ALA A 310 -7.76 -23.66 11.24
C ALA A 310 -9.14 -23.00 11.24
N VAL A 311 -9.28 -21.84 10.61
CA VAL A 311 -10.55 -21.09 10.53
C VAL A 311 -11.58 -21.81 9.64
N SER A 312 -11.16 -22.42 8.53
CA SER A 312 -12.06 -23.17 7.63
C SER A 312 -12.69 -24.42 8.26
N ARG A 313 -12.15 -24.91 9.38
CA ARG A 313 -12.73 -26.03 10.15
C ARG A 313 -13.82 -25.62 11.13
N LEU A 314 -14.05 -24.30 11.29
CA LEU A 314 -15.08 -23.79 12.19
C LEU A 314 -16.41 -23.74 11.44
N ASP A 315 -17.42 -24.43 11.97
CA ASP A 315 -18.76 -24.42 11.41
C ASP A 315 -19.35 -22.99 11.42
N GLY A 316 -19.96 -22.56 10.30
CA GLY A 316 -20.55 -21.23 10.18
C GLY A 316 -19.55 -20.14 9.74
N ILE A 317 -18.31 -20.46 9.43
CA ILE A 317 -17.38 -19.52 8.81
C ILE A 317 -17.51 -19.56 7.29
N ARG A 318 -17.59 -18.37 6.67
CA ARG A 318 -17.48 -18.19 5.22
C ARG A 318 -16.28 -17.35 4.88
N LEU A 319 -15.32 -17.91 4.11
CA LEU A 319 -14.12 -17.23 3.65
C LEU A 319 -14.38 -16.46 2.35
N PHE A 320 -13.65 -15.36 2.16
CA PHE A 320 -13.66 -14.54 0.94
C PHE A 320 -12.25 -14.37 0.40
N GLY A 321 -12.12 -14.37 -0.93
CA GLY A 321 -10.81 -14.32 -1.59
C GLY A 321 -10.04 -15.60 -1.37
N THR A 322 -10.45 -16.66 -2.04
CA THR A 322 -9.85 -17.99 -1.99
C THR A 322 -8.89 -18.25 -3.15
N ALA A 323 -8.43 -17.19 -3.83
CA ALA A 323 -7.44 -17.29 -4.90
C ALA A 323 -6.19 -18.04 -4.42
N LYS A 324 -5.56 -18.75 -5.34
CA LYS A 324 -4.34 -19.54 -5.05
C LYS A 324 -3.15 -18.65 -4.68
N GLU A 325 -2.98 -17.55 -5.42
CA GLU A 325 -1.91 -16.59 -5.20
C GLU A 325 -2.41 -15.48 -4.27
N LYS A 326 -1.95 -15.51 -3.02
CA LYS A 326 -2.37 -14.58 -1.96
C LYS A 326 -1.20 -14.15 -1.08
N THR A 327 -1.34 -12.95 -0.51
CA THR A 327 -0.53 -12.50 0.62
C THR A 327 -1.30 -12.64 1.94
N SER A 328 -0.73 -12.16 3.00
CA SER A 328 -1.04 -12.31 4.42
C SER A 328 -2.45 -11.84 4.90
N VAL A 329 -3.48 -11.89 4.05
CA VAL A 329 -4.85 -11.42 4.37
C VAL A 329 -5.84 -12.57 4.40
N LEU A 330 -6.64 -12.67 5.48
CA LEU A 330 -7.75 -13.58 5.65
C LEU A 330 -9.03 -12.79 5.93
N SER A 331 -9.97 -12.79 4.98
CA SER A 331 -11.29 -12.15 5.12
C SER A 331 -12.39 -13.19 5.26
N PHE A 332 -13.30 -12.99 6.21
CA PHE A 332 -14.34 -13.97 6.53
C PHE A 332 -15.58 -13.34 7.16
N LEU A 333 -16.67 -14.11 7.20
CA LEU A 333 -17.87 -13.86 7.98
C LEU A 333 -18.13 -15.01 8.95
N VAL A 334 -18.86 -14.74 10.03
CA VAL A 334 -19.28 -15.68 11.06
C VAL A 334 -20.80 -15.77 11.03
N GLY A 335 -21.36 -16.82 10.42
CA GLY A 335 -22.81 -16.97 10.26
C GLY A 335 -23.44 -15.70 9.68
N GLU A 336 -24.53 -15.27 10.33
CA GLU A 336 -25.25 -14.03 10.01
C GLU A 336 -24.83 -12.84 10.89
N ALA A 337 -23.80 -13.03 11.74
CA ALA A 337 -23.34 -11.99 12.67
C ALA A 337 -22.77 -10.79 11.91
N HIS A 338 -23.09 -9.59 12.40
CA HIS A 338 -22.50 -8.38 11.82
C HIS A 338 -20.97 -8.34 12.07
N PRO A 339 -20.11 -8.06 11.07
CA PRO A 339 -18.65 -8.07 11.24
C PRO A 339 -18.15 -7.21 12.41
N TYR A 340 -18.83 -6.10 12.68
CA TYR A 340 -18.46 -5.20 13.79
C TYR A 340 -18.61 -5.88 15.15
N ASP A 341 -19.64 -6.69 15.36
CA ASP A 341 -19.88 -7.39 16.63
C ASP A 341 -18.78 -8.46 16.85
N VAL A 342 -18.42 -9.18 15.79
CA VAL A 342 -17.30 -10.13 15.82
C VAL A 342 -16.01 -9.43 16.22
N GLY A 343 -15.69 -8.30 15.57
CA GLY A 343 -14.49 -7.50 15.89
C GLY A 343 -14.48 -6.98 17.32
N THR A 344 -15.63 -6.49 17.81
CA THR A 344 -15.77 -6.00 19.19
C THR A 344 -15.54 -7.11 20.22
N LEU A 345 -16.07 -8.30 20.00
CA LEU A 345 -15.84 -9.44 20.90
C LEU A 345 -14.39 -9.93 20.86
N LEU A 346 -13.73 -9.91 19.70
CA LEU A 346 -12.31 -10.22 19.58
C LEU A 346 -11.44 -9.23 20.31
N ASP A 347 -11.76 -7.91 20.22
CA ASP A 347 -11.05 -6.85 20.94
C ASP A 347 -11.11 -7.04 22.45
N GLN A 348 -12.27 -7.45 23.02
CA GLN A 348 -12.40 -7.80 24.44
C GLN A 348 -11.49 -8.98 24.84
N LEU A 349 -11.01 -9.74 23.89
CA LEU A 349 -10.04 -10.83 24.09
C LEU A 349 -8.60 -10.42 23.76
N GLY A 350 -8.33 -9.13 23.50
CA GLY A 350 -7.02 -8.58 23.19
C GLY A 350 -6.58 -8.78 21.74
N ILE A 351 -7.51 -9.12 20.84
CA ILE A 351 -7.20 -9.44 19.43
C ILE A 351 -7.73 -8.32 18.54
N ALA A 352 -6.82 -7.59 17.90
CA ALA A 352 -7.11 -6.50 16.99
C ALA A 352 -7.27 -7.02 15.55
N VAL A 353 -8.47 -6.96 15.02
CA VAL A 353 -8.81 -7.23 13.61
C VAL A 353 -9.51 -6.02 13.01
N ARG A 354 -9.65 -5.97 11.69
CA ARG A 354 -10.44 -4.95 11.01
C ARG A 354 -11.79 -5.47 10.59
N THR A 355 -12.82 -4.61 10.63
CA THR A 355 -14.19 -4.94 10.20
C THR A 355 -14.76 -3.91 9.24
N GLY A 356 -15.72 -4.31 8.41
CA GLY A 356 -16.42 -3.46 7.46
C GLY A 356 -15.99 -3.63 6.02
N HIS A 357 -16.14 -2.60 5.20
CA HIS A 357 -15.90 -2.66 3.74
C HIS A 357 -14.42 -2.43 3.33
N HIS A 358 -13.49 -2.20 4.25
CA HIS A 358 -12.03 -2.05 4.03
C HIS A 358 -11.65 -1.04 2.94
N CYS A 359 -12.47 -0.02 2.71
CA CYS A 359 -12.35 0.94 1.61
C CYS A 359 -12.40 0.29 0.21
N THR A 360 -13.15 -0.81 0.07
CA THR A 360 -13.38 -1.55 -1.18
C THR A 360 -14.86 -1.91 -1.30
N GLN A 361 -15.72 -0.91 -1.18
CA GLN A 361 -17.18 -1.12 -1.20
C GLN A 361 -17.65 -1.90 -2.44
N PRO A 362 -17.10 -1.71 -3.67
CA PRO A 362 -17.48 -2.52 -4.82
C PRO A 362 -17.26 -4.04 -4.65
N ILE A 363 -16.30 -4.48 -3.83
CA ILE A 363 -16.14 -5.91 -3.49
C ILE A 363 -17.33 -6.37 -2.64
N MET A 364 -17.75 -5.57 -1.67
CA MET A 364 -18.89 -5.92 -0.81
C MET A 364 -20.18 -6.02 -1.62
N ASP A 365 -20.41 -5.06 -2.52
CA ASP A 365 -21.56 -5.04 -3.44
C ASP A 365 -21.54 -6.29 -4.34
N ARG A 366 -20.38 -6.68 -4.87
CA ARG A 366 -20.22 -7.88 -5.71
C ARG A 366 -20.57 -9.17 -4.97
N TYR A 367 -20.23 -9.28 -3.68
CA TYR A 367 -20.55 -10.45 -2.86
C TYR A 367 -21.92 -10.36 -2.19
N GLY A 368 -22.60 -9.19 -2.24
CA GLY A 368 -23.90 -8.96 -1.59
C GLY A 368 -23.81 -9.00 -0.06
N ILE A 369 -22.73 -8.47 0.53
CA ILE A 369 -22.46 -8.49 1.97
C ILE A 369 -22.20 -7.08 2.51
N PRO A 370 -22.47 -6.80 3.81
CA PRO A 370 -22.24 -5.47 4.39
C PRO A 370 -20.76 -5.17 4.67
N GLY A 371 -19.91 -6.17 4.69
CA GLY A 371 -18.50 -6.09 5.04
C GLY A 371 -17.95 -7.45 5.43
N THR A 372 -16.67 -7.51 5.80
CA THR A 372 -16.03 -8.72 6.35
C THR A 372 -15.29 -8.41 7.65
N VAL A 373 -14.95 -9.43 8.40
CA VAL A 373 -13.85 -9.42 9.38
C VAL A 373 -12.58 -9.75 8.62
N ARG A 374 -11.53 -8.96 8.83
CA ARG A 374 -10.24 -9.17 8.16
C ARG A 374 -9.13 -9.31 9.21
N ALA A 375 -8.50 -10.47 9.25
CA ALA A 375 -7.22 -10.67 9.90
C ALA A 375 -6.10 -10.55 8.87
N SER A 376 -5.00 -9.90 9.24
CA SER A 376 -3.84 -9.75 8.36
C SER A 376 -2.54 -9.87 9.17
N PHE A 377 -1.58 -10.58 8.62
CA PHE A 377 -0.34 -10.97 9.31
C PHE A 377 0.84 -10.14 8.80
N ALA A 378 1.85 -9.99 9.65
CA ALA A 378 3.13 -9.37 9.33
C ALA A 378 4.26 -10.20 9.94
N VAL A 379 5.50 -9.86 9.58
CA VAL A 379 6.70 -10.62 9.94
C VAL A 379 6.87 -10.90 11.45
N TYR A 380 6.29 -10.08 12.31
CA TYR A 380 6.37 -10.23 13.77
C TYR A 380 5.25 -11.08 14.39
N ASN A 381 4.23 -11.48 13.61
CA ASN A 381 3.19 -12.37 14.11
C ASN A 381 3.69 -13.80 14.25
N THR A 382 3.04 -14.57 15.10
CA THR A 382 3.44 -15.95 15.42
C THR A 382 2.30 -16.92 15.19
N ARG A 383 2.61 -18.20 14.97
CA ARG A 383 1.60 -19.27 14.92
C ARG A 383 0.78 -19.34 16.23
N GLN A 384 1.41 -19.08 17.37
CA GLN A 384 0.70 -19.05 18.66
C GLN A 384 -0.36 -17.94 18.69
N GLU A 385 -0.10 -16.76 18.09
CA GLU A 385 -1.11 -15.70 17.97
C GLU A 385 -2.26 -16.12 17.05
N VAL A 386 -1.98 -16.87 15.98
CA VAL A 386 -3.03 -17.48 15.13
C VAL A 386 -3.87 -18.48 15.94
N ASP A 387 -3.26 -19.35 16.75
CA ASP A 387 -3.98 -20.30 17.60
C ASP A 387 -4.86 -19.60 18.63
N LEU A 388 -4.37 -18.51 19.24
CA LEU A 388 -5.15 -17.65 20.14
C LEU A 388 -6.34 -17.02 19.42
N PHE A 389 -6.16 -16.50 18.20
CA PHE A 389 -7.21 -15.94 17.36
C PHE A 389 -8.30 -16.99 17.05
N VAL A 390 -7.92 -18.19 16.62
CA VAL A 390 -8.86 -19.29 16.33
C VAL A 390 -9.62 -19.71 17.59
N SER A 391 -8.95 -19.84 18.73
CA SER A 391 -9.57 -20.17 20.02
C SER A 391 -10.56 -19.06 20.46
N ALA A 392 -10.22 -17.80 20.19
CA ALA A 392 -11.12 -16.69 20.47
C ALA A 392 -12.36 -16.73 19.59
N LEU A 393 -12.22 -17.03 18.28
CA LEU A 393 -13.38 -17.24 17.39
C LEU A 393 -14.30 -18.34 17.91
N GLN A 394 -13.76 -19.50 18.25
CA GLN A 394 -14.54 -20.61 18.83
C GLN A 394 -15.32 -20.18 20.06
N ARG A 395 -14.72 -19.36 20.91
CA ARG A 395 -15.34 -18.88 22.15
C ARG A 395 -16.48 -17.88 21.90
N ILE A 396 -16.32 -16.98 20.91
CA ILE A 396 -17.34 -15.92 20.67
C ILE A 396 -18.47 -16.39 19.77
N MET A 397 -18.28 -17.37 18.88
CA MET A 397 -19.31 -17.85 17.95
C MET A 397 -20.63 -18.22 18.62
N PRO A 398 -20.67 -18.95 19.76
CA PRO A 398 -21.94 -19.23 20.46
C PRO A 398 -22.62 -17.99 21.02
N MET A 399 -21.95 -16.85 21.13
CA MET A 399 -22.52 -15.59 21.62
C MET A 399 -23.13 -14.74 20.48
N LEU A 400 -22.84 -15.14 19.23
CA LEU A 400 -23.25 -14.46 18.00
C LEU A 400 -24.41 -15.21 17.28
N ALA A 401 -24.76 -16.41 17.79
CA ALA A 401 -25.81 -17.28 17.25
C ALA A 401 -27.22 -16.79 17.60
#